data_851d60d2fca0a1cb38421bafbdd8aa66
#
_entry.id   851d60d2fca0a1cb38421bafbdd8aa66
#
_cell.length_a   1.000
_cell.length_b   1.000
_cell.length_c   1.000
_cell.angle_alpha   90.00
_cell.angle_beta   90.00
_cell.angle_gamma   90.00
#
_symmetry.space_group_name_H-M   'P 1'
#
loop_
_entity.id
_entity.type
_entity.pdbx_description
1 polymer ?
#
loop_
_entity_poly.entity_id
_entity_poly.type
_entity_poly.pdbx_seq_one_letter_code
_entity_poly.pdbx_strand_id
1 'polypeptide(L)'
;ISADQIDLKYTSDGSVNRMLHKQKRFQWFLAFSQHKSWEVSASVSYNEKLFQKAIDGLNCLKDNQEPSDAYIKENEDGFEIVPEVEGTKVDREKLQKDISNAVTTGRTVVNLEVDECYVNPLIYSDELKSDCEQMNELTDVVITYDFSDRKETVDRTLIKEWLGRDEDGSLILDKDAIASYVGQLASKYDTVGTDRTFSTYDNRDITVSVGTYG
;
A
#
# COMPACT_ATOMS: atom_id res chain seq x y z
N ILE A 1 -2.20 8.77 -31.67
CA ILE A 1 -2.96 9.99 -32.00
C ILE A 1 -2.23 10.69 -33.13
N SER A 2 -2.94 11.04 -34.24
CA SER A 2 -2.36 11.80 -35.35
C SER A 2 -2.69 13.28 -35.28
N ALA A 3 -1.89 14.13 -35.92
CA ALA A 3 -2.10 15.57 -35.98
C ALA A 3 -3.50 15.94 -36.52
N ASP A 4 -3.95 15.22 -37.55
CA ASP A 4 -5.26 15.45 -38.17
C ASP A 4 -6.43 15.08 -37.22
N GLN A 5 -6.25 14.09 -36.36
CA GLN A 5 -7.28 13.68 -35.41
C GLN A 5 -7.59 14.76 -34.37
N ILE A 6 -6.62 15.61 -34.05
CA ILE A 6 -6.74 16.64 -33.02
C ILE A 6 -6.76 18.05 -33.59
N ASP A 7 -6.82 18.22 -34.92
CA ASP A 7 -6.73 19.52 -35.63
C ASP A 7 -5.50 20.31 -35.15
N LEU A 8 -4.32 19.65 -35.15
CA LEU A 8 -3.08 20.26 -34.69
C LEU A 8 -2.64 21.35 -35.63
N LYS A 9 -2.47 22.54 -35.10
CA LYS A 9 -2.01 23.75 -35.85
C LYS A 9 -0.67 24.19 -35.32
N TYR A 10 0.21 24.46 -36.25
CA TYR A 10 1.53 24.97 -35.96
C TYR A 10 1.56 26.46 -36.32
N THR A 11 1.73 27.29 -35.31
CA THR A 11 1.80 28.73 -35.53
C THR A 11 3.25 29.17 -35.32
N SER A 12 3.92 29.54 -36.40
CA SER A 12 5.25 30.18 -36.35
C SER A 12 5.09 31.62 -35.85
N ASP A 13 5.81 31.96 -34.79
CA ASP A 13 5.87 33.35 -34.27
C ASP A 13 6.71 34.28 -35.17
N GLY A 14 7.11 33.81 -36.33
CA GLY A 14 7.98 34.53 -37.27
C GLY A 14 9.43 34.66 -36.79
N SER A 15 9.83 33.97 -35.70
CA SER A 15 11.20 34.01 -35.18
C SER A 15 12.22 33.54 -36.19
N VAL A 16 11.90 32.48 -36.95
CA VAL A 16 12.73 31.94 -38.01
C VAL A 16 12.98 32.99 -39.10
N ASN A 17 11.92 33.68 -39.58
CA ASN A 17 12.04 34.73 -40.57
C ASN A 17 12.85 35.91 -40.02
N ARG A 18 12.62 36.31 -38.76
CA ARG A 18 13.41 37.36 -38.12
C ARG A 18 14.89 36.99 -38.00
N MET A 19 15.19 35.72 -37.72
CA MET A 19 16.57 35.20 -37.67
C MET A 19 17.21 35.23 -39.06
N LEU A 20 16.51 34.75 -40.09
CA LEU A 20 16.99 34.74 -41.46
C LEU A 20 17.31 36.17 -41.95
N HIS A 21 16.46 37.16 -41.60
CA HIS A 21 16.70 38.55 -41.94
C HIS A 21 17.87 39.18 -41.15
N LYS A 22 18.18 38.69 -39.95
CA LYS A 22 19.33 39.13 -39.14
C LYS A 22 20.65 38.50 -39.59
N GLN A 23 20.62 37.44 -40.37
CA GLN A 23 21.85 36.83 -40.90
C GLN A 23 22.48 37.72 -41.98
N LYS A 24 23.68 38.19 -41.69
CA LYS A 24 24.48 38.92 -42.68
C LYS A 24 25.06 37.93 -43.69
N ARG A 25 24.70 38.08 -44.98
CA ARG A 25 25.09 37.18 -46.07
C ARG A 25 26.58 36.87 -46.15
N PHE A 26 27.44 37.73 -45.67
CA PHE A 26 28.89 37.62 -45.73
C PHE A 26 29.54 37.01 -44.46
N GLN A 27 28.75 36.63 -43.42
CA GLN A 27 29.30 36.11 -42.17
C GLN A 27 29.01 34.60 -41.96
N TRP A 28 28.46 33.92 -42.95
CA TRP A 28 28.11 32.49 -42.80
C TRP A 28 29.35 31.62 -42.60
N PHE A 29 30.53 31.98 -43.12
CA PHE A 29 31.78 31.24 -42.95
C PHE A 29 32.30 31.33 -41.50
N LEU A 30 31.93 32.35 -40.71
CA LEU A 30 32.25 32.46 -39.29
C LEU A 30 31.39 31.54 -38.43
N ALA A 31 30.28 31.04 -38.96
CA ALA A 31 29.41 30.10 -38.27
C ALA A 31 30.10 28.74 -37.98
N PHE A 32 31.13 28.40 -38.72
CA PHE A 32 31.94 27.19 -38.51
C PHE A 32 32.75 27.22 -37.20
N SER A 33 33.06 28.40 -36.69
CA SER A 33 33.83 28.60 -35.46
C SER A 33 32.93 29.00 -34.24
N GLN A 34 31.70 29.42 -34.50
CA GLN A 34 30.77 29.86 -33.45
C GLN A 34 29.54 28.93 -33.42
N HIS A 35 29.51 28.02 -32.48
CA HIS A 35 28.31 27.20 -32.19
C HIS A 35 27.24 28.07 -31.54
N LYS A 36 26.43 28.75 -32.36
CA LYS A 36 25.26 29.48 -31.88
C LYS A 36 24.04 28.58 -31.97
N SER A 37 23.54 28.13 -30.82
CA SER A 37 22.22 27.52 -30.71
C SER A 37 21.16 28.62 -30.65
N TRP A 38 20.09 28.44 -31.38
CA TRP A 38 18.96 29.33 -31.38
C TRP A 38 17.74 28.59 -30.95
N GLU A 39 17.07 29.04 -29.91
CA GLU A 39 15.77 28.51 -29.54
C GLU A 39 14.70 29.15 -30.42
N VAL A 40 13.97 28.34 -31.14
CA VAL A 40 12.84 28.75 -31.96
C VAL A 40 11.58 28.43 -31.18
N SER A 41 10.89 29.45 -30.71
CA SER A 41 9.59 29.30 -30.08
C SER A 41 8.53 29.10 -31.14
N ALA A 42 7.97 27.89 -31.18
CA ALA A 42 6.78 27.61 -31.97
C ALA A 42 5.61 27.39 -31.01
N SER A 43 4.50 28.05 -31.28
CA SER A 43 3.29 27.73 -30.53
C SER A 43 2.48 26.66 -31.27
N VAL A 44 2.19 25.58 -30.55
CA VAL A 44 1.35 24.50 -31.03
C VAL A 44 -0.03 24.66 -30.40
N SER A 45 -1.07 24.59 -31.20
CA SER A 45 -2.46 24.59 -30.73
C SER A 45 -3.22 23.41 -31.33
N TYR A 46 -4.13 22.82 -30.58
CA TYR A 46 -4.97 21.72 -31.00
C TYR A 46 -6.39 21.88 -30.47
N ASN A 47 -7.33 21.14 -31.06
CA ASN A 47 -8.72 21.16 -30.61
C ASN A 47 -8.90 20.26 -29.40
N GLU A 48 -9.17 20.84 -28.24
CA GLU A 48 -9.31 20.13 -26.96
C GLU A 48 -10.37 19.03 -27.00
N LYS A 49 -11.52 19.27 -27.65
CA LYS A 49 -12.60 18.26 -27.73
C LYS A 49 -12.19 17.05 -28.57
N LEU A 50 -11.48 17.29 -29.66
CA LEU A 50 -10.95 16.21 -30.50
C LEU A 50 -9.82 15.47 -29.80
N PHE A 51 -9.01 16.18 -29.06
CA PHE A 51 -7.93 15.61 -28.25
C PHE A 51 -8.50 14.65 -27.18
N GLN A 52 -9.48 15.09 -26.39
CA GLN A 52 -10.16 14.23 -25.40
C GLN A 52 -10.78 12.98 -26.06
N LYS A 53 -11.47 13.17 -27.18
CA LYS A 53 -12.05 12.04 -27.93
C LYS A 53 -10.98 11.07 -28.43
N ALA A 54 -9.83 11.56 -28.85
CA ALA A 54 -8.73 10.73 -29.30
C ALA A 54 -8.13 9.92 -28.14
N ILE A 55 -8.00 10.52 -26.96
CA ILE A 55 -7.56 9.84 -25.72
C ILE A 55 -8.58 8.75 -25.34
N ASP A 56 -9.87 9.06 -25.31
CA ASP A 56 -10.93 8.08 -24.98
C ASP A 56 -10.94 6.85 -25.90
N GLY A 57 -10.42 7.01 -27.11
CA GLY A 57 -10.28 5.94 -28.09
C GLY A 57 -9.04 5.05 -27.89
N LEU A 58 -8.14 5.36 -26.97
CA LEU A 58 -6.92 4.58 -26.76
C LEU A 58 -7.20 3.21 -26.17
N ASN A 59 -6.54 2.19 -26.70
CA ASN A 59 -6.71 0.83 -26.22
C ASN A 59 -6.17 0.61 -24.81
N CYS A 60 -5.15 1.36 -24.40
CA CYS A 60 -4.58 1.29 -23.04
C CYS A 60 -5.54 1.76 -21.94
N LEU A 61 -6.66 2.40 -22.30
CA LEU A 61 -7.72 2.78 -21.35
C LEU A 61 -8.86 1.77 -21.30
N LYS A 62 -8.76 0.70 -22.11
CA LYS A 62 -9.73 -0.41 -22.15
C LYS A 62 -9.10 -1.61 -21.46
N ASP A 63 -9.91 -2.52 -20.95
CA ASP A 63 -9.46 -3.79 -20.37
C ASP A 63 -8.37 -3.63 -19.29
N ASN A 64 -8.59 -2.70 -18.37
CA ASN A 64 -7.68 -2.40 -17.28
C ASN A 64 -7.92 -3.33 -16.08
N GLN A 65 -6.84 -3.86 -15.52
CA GLN A 65 -6.84 -4.51 -14.23
C GLN A 65 -6.53 -3.47 -13.15
N GLU A 66 -7.42 -3.36 -12.16
CA GLU A 66 -7.17 -2.51 -10.99
C GLU A 66 -5.95 -3.04 -10.21
N PRO A 67 -5.07 -2.17 -9.71
CA PRO A 67 -4.06 -2.57 -8.77
C PRO A 67 -4.71 -3.00 -7.45
N SER A 68 -4.05 -3.85 -6.70
CA SER A 68 -4.45 -4.19 -5.34
C SER A 68 -3.26 -4.14 -4.41
N ASP A 69 -3.48 -3.65 -3.20
CA ASP A 69 -2.47 -3.57 -2.17
C ASP A 69 -2.10 -4.95 -1.63
N ALA A 70 -0.85 -5.08 -1.18
CA ALA A 70 -0.45 -6.21 -0.35
C ALA A 70 -1.17 -6.15 1.00
N TYR A 71 -1.46 -7.30 1.58
CA TYR A 71 -2.05 -7.39 2.91
C TYR A 71 -1.63 -8.66 3.64
N ILE A 72 -1.70 -8.62 4.96
CA ILE A 72 -1.43 -9.79 5.80
C ILE A 72 -2.74 -10.56 5.96
N LYS A 73 -2.69 -11.84 5.66
CA LYS A 73 -3.80 -12.79 5.78
C LYS A 73 -3.49 -13.83 6.84
N GLU A 74 -4.47 -14.12 7.68
CA GLU A 74 -4.42 -15.25 8.60
C GLU A 74 -4.75 -16.56 7.88
N ASN A 75 -4.02 -17.62 8.19
CA ASN A 75 -4.30 -18.99 7.80
C ASN A 75 -4.18 -19.94 9.02
N GLU A 76 -4.32 -21.25 8.81
CA GLU A 76 -4.25 -22.25 9.87
C GLU A 76 -2.87 -22.30 10.55
N ASP A 77 -1.81 -21.99 9.83
CA ASP A 77 -0.42 -22.08 10.29
C ASP A 77 0.12 -20.74 10.84
N GLY A 78 -0.58 -19.62 10.63
CA GLY A 78 -0.16 -18.30 11.06
C GLY A 78 -0.61 -17.17 10.16
N PHE A 79 0.31 -16.24 9.93
CA PHE A 79 0.10 -15.07 9.09
C PHE A 79 0.98 -15.16 7.85
N GLU A 80 0.41 -14.86 6.71
CA GLU A 80 1.10 -14.82 5.42
C GLU A 80 0.83 -13.50 4.70
N ILE A 81 1.78 -13.06 3.89
CA ILE A 81 1.60 -11.88 3.04
C ILE A 81 0.95 -12.33 1.74
N VAL A 82 -0.19 -11.75 1.42
CA VAL A 82 -0.74 -11.78 0.07
C VAL A 82 -0.13 -10.61 -0.70
N PRO A 83 0.64 -10.89 -1.77
CA PRO A 83 1.36 -9.86 -2.47
C PRO A 83 0.41 -8.90 -3.21
N GLU A 84 0.92 -7.72 -3.45
CA GLU A 84 0.30 -6.71 -4.29
C GLU A 84 0.15 -7.18 -5.73
N VAL A 85 -0.79 -6.59 -6.43
CA VAL A 85 -0.95 -6.72 -7.88
C VAL A 85 -0.82 -5.33 -8.48
N GLU A 86 0.20 -5.10 -9.29
CA GLU A 86 0.44 -3.79 -9.92
C GLU A 86 -0.71 -3.38 -10.86
N GLY A 87 -1.39 -4.35 -11.47
CA GLY A 87 -2.48 -4.06 -12.39
C GLY A 87 -1.99 -3.46 -13.71
N THR A 88 -2.95 -3.02 -14.51
CA THR A 88 -2.68 -2.35 -15.81
C THR A 88 -3.53 -1.10 -15.99
N LYS A 89 -4.13 -0.62 -14.91
CA LYS A 89 -4.94 0.59 -14.93
C LYS A 89 -4.08 1.81 -15.20
N VAL A 90 -4.41 2.52 -16.27
CA VAL A 90 -3.72 3.77 -16.62
C VAL A 90 -4.37 4.95 -15.90
N ASP A 91 -3.53 5.78 -15.27
CA ASP A 91 -3.92 7.09 -14.78
C ASP A 91 -4.21 8.00 -15.99
N ARG A 92 -5.50 8.24 -16.21
CA ARG A 92 -5.96 9.03 -17.35
C ARG A 92 -5.48 10.47 -17.33
N GLU A 93 -5.43 11.10 -16.17
CA GLU A 93 -5.03 12.50 -16.03
C GLU A 93 -3.55 12.65 -16.35
N LYS A 94 -2.73 11.77 -15.82
CA LYS A 94 -1.29 11.73 -16.09
C LYS A 94 -1.02 11.44 -17.56
N LEU A 95 -1.65 10.42 -18.13
CA LEU A 95 -1.54 10.10 -19.54
C LEU A 95 -1.91 11.29 -20.45
N GLN A 96 -3.02 11.95 -20.15
CA GLN A 96 -3.46 13.14 -20.90
C GLN A 96 -2.42 14.25 -20.84
N LYS A 97 -1.85 14.52 -19.67
CA LYS A 97 -0.80 15.51 -19.46
C LYS A 97 0.46 15.17 -20.24
N ASP A 98 0.87 13.91 -20.23
CA ASP A 98 2.09 13.47 -20.93
C ASP A 98 1.92 13.47 -22.44
N ILE A 99 0.74 13.09 -22.95
CA ILE A 99 0.42 13.21 -24.37
C ILE A 99 0.40 14.71 -24.78
N SER A 100 -0.22 15.58 -24.00
CA SER A 100 -0.24 17.02 -24.26
C SER A 100 1.18 17.60 -24.31
N ASN A 101 2.02 17.21 -23.35
CA ASN A 101 3.44 17.60 -23.33
C ASN A 101 4.20 17.05 -24.56
N ALA A 102 3.98 15.79 -24.92
CA ALA A 102 4.58 15.19 -26.11
C ALA A 102 4.20 15.95 -27.39
N VAL A 103 2.91 16.30 -27.55
CA VAL A 103 2.41 17.08 -28.68
C VAL A 103 3.07 18.47 -28.75
N THR A 104 3.21 19.14 -27.61
CA THR A 104 3.78 20.52 -27.56
C THR A 104 5.29 20.54 -27.74
N THR A 105 5.98 19.50 -27.31
CA THR A 105 7.46 19.38 -27.42
C THR A 105 7.92 18.64 -28.68
N GLY A 106 6.98 18.08 -29.47
CA GLY A 106 7.30 17.31 -30.66
C GLY A 106 7.81 15.90 -30.37
N ARG A 107 7.62 15.41 -29.14
CA ARG A 107 7.93 14.01 -28.77
C ARG A 107 6.90 13.08 -29.41
N THR A 108 7.34 12.07 -30.11
CA THR A 108 6.47 11.19 -30.92
C THR A 108 6.02 9.93 -30.18
N VAL A 109 6.59 9.66 -29.02
CA VAL A 109 6.30 8.46 -28.21
C VAL A 109 6.08 8.86 -26.76
N VAL A 110 5.02 8.37 -26.17
CA VAL A 110 4.77 8.34 -24.72
C VAL A 110 4.88 6.88 -24.29
N ASN A 111 5.80 6.58 -23.40
CA ASN A 111 6.00 5.23 -22.86
C ASN A 111 5.31 5.16 -21.50
N LEU A 112 4.24 4.37 -21.39
CA LEU A 112 3.41 4.31 -20.19
C LEU A 112 4.17 3.88 -18.93
N GLU A 113 5.18 3.04 -19.11
CA GLU A 113 6.01 2.52 -18.01
C GLU A 113 7.05 3.56 -17.57
N VAL A 114 7.80 4.12 -18.51
CA VAL A 114 8.86 5.12 -18.25
C VAL A 114 8.26 6.44 -17.77
N ASP A 115 7.12 6.82 -18.33
CA ASP A 115 6.38 8.04 -17.95
C ASP A 115 5.48 7.77 -16.71
N GLU A 116 5.55 6.55 -16.10
CA GLU A 116 4.81 6.15 -14.89
C GLU A 116 3.31 6.41 -14.97
N CYS A 117 2.69 6.09 -16.10
CA CYS A 117 1.28 6.37 -16.35
C CYS A 117 0.32 5.35 -15.72
N TYR A 118 0.81 4.33 -15.02
CA TYR A 118 -0.04 3.36 -14.35
C TYR A 118 -0.41 3.79 -12.92
N VAL A 119 -1.57 3.34 -12.47
CA VAL A 119 -1.95 3.46 -11.07
C VAL A 119 -1.26 2.32 -10.32
N ASN A 120 -0.48 2.66 -9.30
CA ASN A 120 0.28 1.71 -8.50
C ASN A 120 -0.48 1.33 -7.21
N PRO A 121 -0.20 0.16 -6.64
CA PRO A 121 -0.60 -0.16 -5.27
C PRO A 121 -0.07 0.86 -4.28
N LEU A 122 -0.78 1.03 -3.16
CA LEU A 122 -0.36 1.92 -2.07
C LEU A 122 0.52 1.21 -1.05
N ILE A 123 0.34 -0.12 -0.90
CA ILE A 123 1.07 -0.95 0.06
C ILE A 123 1.73 -2.10 -0.69
N TYR A 124 3.03 -2.27 -0.45
CA TYR A 124 3.84 -3.32 -1.05
C TYR A 124 4.21 -4.40 -0.02
N SER A 125 4.44 -5.62 -0.50
CA SER A 125 4.79 -6.79 0.31
C SER A 125 6.01 -6.54 1.19
N ASP A 126 6.99 -5.79 0.69
CA ASP A 126 8.22 -5.48 1.43
C ASP A 126 7.97 -4.66 2.70
N GLU A 127 6.95 -3.81 2.69
CA GLU A 127 6.56 -2.99 3.84
C GLU A 127 5.92 -3.82 4.96
N LEU A 128 5.29 -4.93 4.60
CA LEU A 128 4.56 -5.80 5.53
C LEU A 128 5.42 -6.92 6.13
N LYS A 129 6.65 -7.15 5.64
CA LYS A 129 7.50 -8.27 6.09
C LYS A 129 7.76 -8.26 7.57
N SER A 130 8.19 -7.11 8.09
CA SER A 130 8.50 -6.98 9.52
C SER A 130 7.28 -7.24 10.40
N ASP A 131 6.13 -6.69 10.01
CA ASP A 131 4.88 -6.87 10.74
C ASP A 131 4.43 -8.33 10.72
N CYS A 132 4.48 -8.97 9.57
CA CYS A 132 4.10 -10.37 9.41
C CYS A 132 5.00 -11.31 10.22
N GLU A 133 6.31 -11.07 10.21
CA GLU A 133 7.28 -11.82 11.02
C GLU A 133 7.01 -11.64 12.50
N GLN A 134 6.81 -10.42 12.98
CA GLN A 134 6.49 -10.13 14.38
C GLN A 134 5.16 -10.76 14.82
N MET A 135 4.13 -10.70 13.97
CA MET A 135 2.84 -11.35 14.26
C MET A 135 3.00 -12.85 14.44
N ASN A 136 3.78 -13.49 13.58
CA ASN A 136 4.08 -14.92 13.69
C ASN A 136 4.89 -15.24 14.95
N GLU A 137 5.95 -14.48 15.25
CA GLU A 137 6.76 -14.67 16.45
C GLU A 137 5.94 -14.53 17.73
N LEU A 138 5.10 -13.49 17.84
CA LEU A 138 4.26 -13.26 19.01
C LEU A 138 3.19 -14.34 19.19
N THR A 139 2.70 -14.91 18.11
CA THR A 139 1.63 -15.92 18.16
C THR A 139 2.11 -17.36 18.14
N ASP A 140 3.41 -17.61 17.94
CA ASP A 140 4.01 -18.96 17.95
C ASP A 140 4.33 -19.46 19.39
N VAL A 141 3.69 -18.88 20.39
CA VAL A 141 3.88 -19.22 21.79
C VAL A 141 2.68 -20.01 22.30
N VAL A 142 2.94 -21.09 23.03
CA VAL A 142 1.90 -21.85 23.74
C VAL A 142 2.22 -21.83 25.22
N ILE A 143 1.33 -21.25 26.02
CA ILE A 143 1.44 -21.18 27.47
C ILE A 143 0.40 -22.11 28.08
N THR A 144 0.83 -23.05 28.92
CA THR A 144 -0.08 -23.94 29.63
C THR A 144 -0.06 -23.60 31.12
N TYR A 145 -1.20 -23.19 31.64
CA TYR A 145 -1.43 -23.10 33.10
C TYR A 145 -1.87 -24.48 33.62
N ASP A 146 -1.08 -25.05 34.51
CA ASP A 146 -1.36 -26.34 35.11
C ASP A 146 -1.84 -26.17 36.56
N PHE A 147 -3.13 -26.43 36.76
CA PHE A 147 -3.79 -26.36 38.09
C PHE A 147 -3.89 -27.74 38.77
N SER A 148 -3.04 -28.68 38.38
CA SER A 148 -2.98 -30.07 38.84
C SER A 148 -4.09 -30.96 38.32
N ASP A 149 -5.35 -30.62 38.52
CA ASP A 149 -6.54 -31.39 38.09
C ASP A 149 -7.10 -30.92 36.74
N ARG A 150 -6.64 -29.73 36.26
CA ARG A 150 -7.07 -29.14 35.03
C ARG A 150 -5.98 -28.25 34.41
N LYS A 151 -6.10 -27.98 33.13
CA LYS A 151 -5.15 -27.17 32.40
C LYS A 151 -5.90 -26.14 31.55
N GLU A 152 -5.32 -24.96 31.46
CA GLU A 152 -5.75 -23.94 30.53
C GLU A 152 -4.60 -23.64 29.57
N THR A 153 -4.91 -23.44 28.31
CA THR A 153 -3.91 -23.19 27.28
C THR A 153 -4.17 -21.85 26.62
N VAL A 154 -3.15 -21.03 26.61
CA VAL A 154 -3.08 -19.82 25.81
C VAL A 154 -2.29 -20.18 24.57
N ASP A 155 -2.95 -20.21 23.46
CA ASP A 155 -2.40 -20.54 22.16
C ASP A 155 -2.52 -19.37 21.18
N ARG A 156 -2.11 -19.60 19.94
CA ARG A 156 -2.19 -18.63 18.86
C ARG A 156 -3.59 -18.02 18.72
N THR A 157 -4.64 -18.81 18.85
CA THR A 157 -6.03 -18.36 18.67
C THR A 157 -6.40 -17.27 19.66
N LEU A 158 -5.89 -17.37 20.89
CA LEU A 158 -6.14 -16.38 21.93
C LEU A 158 -5.17 -15.20 21.84
N ILE A 159 -3.87 -15.49 21.58
CA ILE A 159 -2.84 -14.45 21.53
C ILE A 159 -3.12 -13.45 20.40
N LYS A 160 -3.62 -13.91 19.25
CA LYS A 160 -3.97 -13.02 18.14
C LYS A 160 -5.05 -11.98 18.49
N GLU A 161 -5.95 -12.30 19.41
CA GLU A 161 -6.98 -11.37 19.90
C GLU A 161 -6.37 -10.23 20.74
N TRP A 162 -5.14 -10.41 21.22
CA TRP A 162 -4.38 -9.44 22.00
C TRP A 162 -3.42 -8.60 21.16
N LEU A 163 -3.31 -8.92 19.86
CA LEU A 163 -2.49 -8.11 18.95
C LEU A 163 -3.13 -6.74 18.76
N GLY A 164 -2.35 -5.69 18.98
CA GLY A 164 -2.76 -4.30 18.80
C GLY A 164 -1.62 -3.48 18.20
N ARG A 165 -1.87 -2.20 18.00
CA ARG A 165 -0.85 -1.23 17.62
C ARG A 165 -0.81 -0.09 18.62
N ASP A 166 0.38 0.37 18.94
CA ASP A 166 0.57 1.56 19.76
C ASP A 166 0.33 2.87 18.96
N GLU A 167 0.56 4.00 19.61
CA GLU A 167 0.39 5.32 19.00
C GLU A 167 1.35 5.57 17.83
N ASP A 168 2.50 4.91 17.82
CA ASP A 168 3.51 4.99 16.76
C ASP A 168 3.24 3.99 15.62
N GLY A 169 2.19 3.15 15.76
CA GLY A 169 1.82 2.12 14.80
C GLY A 169 2.57 0.81 14.94
N SER A 170 3.46 0.68 15.94
CA SER A 170 4.22 -0.55 16.21
C SER A 170 3.31 -1.64 16.77
N LEU A 171 3.55 -2.89 16.36
CA LEU A 171 2.78 -4.04 16.83
C LEU A 171 3.07 -4.30 18.32
N ILE A 172 2.03 -4.42 19.11
CA ILE A 172 2.12 -4.70 20.55
C ILE A 172 1.09 -5.74 20.96
N LEU A 173 1.28 -6.31 22.16
CA LEU A 173 0.23 -7.08 22.86
C LEU A 173 -0.54 -6.13 23.78
N ASP A 174 -1.88 -6.14 23.65
CA ASP A 174 -2.79 -5.37 24.48
C ASP A 174 -2.77 -5.89 25.92
N LYS A 175 -2.16 -5.10 26.82
CA LYS A 175 -2.03 -5.44 28.23
C LYS A 175 -3.37 -5.49 28.97
N ASP A 176 -4.34 -4.70 28.56
CA ASP A 176 -5.65 -4.67 29.19
C ASP A 176 -6.46 -5.90 28.80
N ALA A 177 -6.35 -6.36 27.56
CA ALA A 177 -6.94 -7.60 27.09
C ALA A 177 -6.33 -8.82 27.86
N ILE A 178 -5.01 -8.84 28.01
CA ILE A 178 -4.30 -9.87 28.78
C ILE A 178 -4.75 -9.84 30.25
N ALA A 179 -4.78 -8.67 30.87
CA ALA A 179 -5.22 -8.52 32.26
C ALA A 179 -6.66 -8.98 32.47
N SER A 180 -7.54 -8.68 31.50
CA SER A 180 -8.93 -9.15 31.51
C SER A 180 -9.02 -10.66 31.48
N TYR A 181 -8.23 -11.31 30.60
CA TYR A 181 -8.17 -12.77 30.53
C TYR A 181 -7.66 -13.39 31.83
N VAL A 182 -6.56 -12.86 32.39
CA VAL A 182 -6.03 -13.33 33.68
C VAL A 182 -7.07 -13.15 34.80
N GLY A 183 -7.82 -12.04 34.79
CA GLY A 183 -8.92 -11.82 35.73
C GLY A 183 -10.05 -12.85 35.59
N GLN A 184 -10.36 -13.28 34.38
CA GLN A 184 -11.32 -14.37 34.13
C GLN A 184 -10.80 -15.71 34.66
N LEU A 185 -9.52 -16.02 34.44
CA LEU A 185 -8.91 -17.21 35.02
C LEU A 185 -8.92 -17.17 36.54
N ALA A 186 -8.56 -16.06 37.15
CA ALA A 186 -8.62 -15.90 38.60
C ALA A 186 -10.03 -16.12 39.12
N SER A 187 -11.03 -15.52 38.52
CA SER A 187 -12.44 -15.73 38.93
C SER A 187 -12.92 -17.16 38.75
N LYS A 188 -12.40 -17.89 37.75
CA LYS A 188 -12.77 -19.27 37.47
C LYS A 188 -12.12 -20.26 38.44
N TYR A 189 -10.89 -19.95 38.89
CA TYR A 189 -10.06 -20.88 39.64
C TYR A 189 -9.75 -20.47 41.08
N ASP A 190 -10.07 -19.25 41.47
CA ASP A 190 -9.91 -18.81 42.85
C ASP A 190 -10.92 -19.50 43.74
N THR A 191 -10.41 -20.26 44.71
CA THR A 191 -11.20 -20.99 45.69
C THR A 191 -11.09 -20.40 47.09
N VAL A 192 -10.42 -19.24 47.22
CA VAL A 192 -10.37 -18.50 48.51
C VAL A 192 -11.77 -18.15 48.99
N GLY A 193 -12.09 -18.45 50.24
CA GLY A 193 -13.39 -18.16 50.78
C GLY A 193 -14.52 -19.11 50.40
N THR A 194 -14.21 -20.18 49.61
CA THR A 194 -15.22 -21.23 49.31
C THR A 194 -15.23 -22.32 50.35
N ASP A 195 -16.41 -22.85 50.66
CA ASP A 195 -16.57 -24.02 51.51
C ASP A 195 -16.06 -25.25 50.77
N ARG A 196 -15.31 -26.11 51.48
CA ARG A 196 -14.79 -27.36 50.95
C ARG A 196 -15.33 -28.54 51.77
N THR A 197 -15.92 -29.50 51.09
CA THR A 197 -16.41 -30.75 51.72
C THR A 197 -15.43 -31.87 51.46
N PHE A 198 -15.04 -32.52 52.54
CA PHE A 198 -14.16 -33.71 52.53
C PHE A 198 -14.91 -34.91 53.07
N SER A 199 -14.87 -36.01 52.36
CA SER A 199 -15.34 -37.28 52.88
C SER A 199 -14.26 -37.93 53.73
N THR A 200 -14.56 -38.18 54.97
CA THR A 200 -13.67 -38.83 55.95
C THR A 200 -13.63 -40.34 55.71
N TYR A 201 -12.64 -41.01 56.28
CA TYR A 201 -12.47 -42.47 56.17
C TYR A 201 -13.71 -43.28 56.63
N ASP A 202 -14.51 -42.71 57.55
CA ASP A 202 -15.73 -43.35 58.06
C ASP A 202 -16.99 -42.90 57.29
N ASN A 203 -16.82 -42.42 56.04
CA ASN A 203 -17.86 -41.94 55.13
C ASN A 203 -18.73 -40.80 55.70
N ARG A 204 -18.16 -39.93 56.53
CA ARG A 204 -18.83 -38.71 56.96
C ARG A 204 -18.27 -37.55 56.16
N ASP A 205 -19.15 -36.69 55.65
CA ASP A 205 -18.76 -35.47 55.00
C ASP A 205 -18.55 -34.36 56.03
N ILE A 206 -17.39 -33.76 56.03
CA ILE A 206 -17.04 -32.60 56.84
C ILE A 206 -16.87 -31.40 55.90
N THR A 207 -17.67 -30.36 56.14
CA THR A 207 -17.50 -29.11 55.42
C THR A 207 -16.62 -28.17 56.21
N VAL A 208 -15.53 -27.74 55.64
CA VAL A 208 -14.66 -26.68 56.14
C VAL A 208 -15.07 -25.37 55.50
N SER A 209 -15.67 -24.52 56.29
CA SER A 209 -16.15 -23.22 55.82
C SER A 209 -15.04 -22.18 55.80
N VAL A 210 -15.10 -21.27 54.81
CA VAL A 210 -14.25 -20.07 54.68
C VAL A 210 -12.74 -20.41 54.74
N GLY A 211 -12.28 -21.12 53.76
CA GLY A 211 -10.83 -21.33 53.60
C GLY A 211 -10.11 -20.04 53.29
N THR A 212 -9.09 -19.71 54.09
CA THR A 212 -8.16 -18.60 53.81
C THR A 212 -7.05 -19.03 52.84
N TYR A 213 -7.15 -20.24 52.33
CA TYR A 213 -6.21 -20.92 51.45
C TYR A 213 -6.91 -21.30 50.15
N GLY A 214 -6.40 -20.78 49.01
CA GLY A 214 -6.88 -21.07 47.66
C GLY A 214 -5.91 -21.88 46.86
#